data_927e901fc043ac7a6a472a31cb0dd7cc
#
_entry.id   927e901fc043ac7a6a472a31cb0dd7cc
#
_cell.length_a   1.000
_cell.length_b   1.000
_cell.length_c   1.000
_cell.angle_alpha   90.00
_cell.angle_beta   90.00
_cell.angle_gamma   90.00
#
_symmetry.space_group_name_H-M   'P 1'
#
loop_
_entity.id
_entity.type
_entity.pdbx_description
1 polymer ?
#
loop_
_entity_poly.entity_id
_entity_poly.type
_entity_poly.pdbx_seq_one_letter_code
_entity_poly.pdbx_strand_id
1 'polypeptide(L)'
;MSKPVTVVDTNVFLRHFIREDSEKAQALDRLRAKARRGEIKLVLLPIVFLELGWVLEKFYRLKREEVALYLEAVLSTPEIKVEMQNMLSEALALYRKGVKLGDAVLIAWAKEIKAEKIWTYARRDFKEAGFSI
;
A
#
# COMPACT_ATOMS: atom_id res chain seq x y z
N MET A 1 -2.82 21.41 20.27
CA MET A 1 -3.60 20.17 20.33
C MET A 1 -3.36 19.32 19.10
N SER A 2 -3.22 18.03 19.30
CA SER A 2 -3.03 17.13 18.16
C SER A 2 -4.37 16.90 17.45
N LYS A 3 -4.30 16.76 16.12
CA LYS A 3 -5.48 16.50 15.31
C LYS A 3 -5.91 15.03 15.48
N PRO A 4 -7.20 14.74 15.38
CA PRO A 4 -7.64 13.34 15.34
C PRO A 4 -6.98 12.60 14.18
N VAL A 5 -6.49 11.39 14.46
CA VAL A 5 -5.90 10.53 13.44
C VAL A 5 -7.01 9.66 12.86
N THR A 6 -7.12 9.66 11.55
CA THR A 6 -8.11 8.86 10.83
C THR A 6 -7.37 7.90 9.91
N VAL A 7 -7.55 6.60 10.13
CA VAL A 7 -6.98 5.56 9.29
C VAL A 7 -7.95 5.28 8.15
N VAL A 8 -7.43 5.20 6.92
CA VAL A 8 -8.25 4.94 5.74
C VAL A 8 -8.22 3.46 5.43
N ASP A 9 -9.41 2.84 5.38
CA ASP A 9 -9.55 1.43 5.08
C ASP A 9 -9.50 1.15 3.57
N THR A 10 -9.20 -0.09 3.24
CA THR A 10 -9.08 -0.58 1.86
C THR A 10 -10.30 -0.24 1.00
N ASN A 11 -11.50 -0.44 1.53
CA ASN A 11 -12.73 -0.20 0.76
C ASN A 11 -12.92 1.25 0.34
N VAL A 12 -12.39 2.20 1.12
CA VAL A 12 -12.47 3.62 0.77
C VAL A 12 -11.68 3.89 -0.51
N PHE A 13 -10.49 3.30 -0.62
CA PHE A 13 -9.68 3.41 -1.84
C PHE A 13 -10.32 2.70 -3.02
N LEU A 14 -10.84 1.48 -2.80
CA LEU A 14 -11.48 0.72 -3.87
C LEU A 14 -12.65 1.46 -4.48
N ARG A 15 -13.51 2.01 -3.65
CA ARG A 15 -14.67 2.77 -4.14
C ARG A 15 -14.25 4.04 -4.87
N HIS A 16 -13.19 4.67 -4.40
CA HIS A 16 -12.64 5.86 -5.06
C HIS A 16 -12.13 5.52 -6.47
N PHE A 17 -11.39 4.42 -6.62
CA PHE A 17 -10.80 4.03 -7.90
C PHE A 17 -11.85 3.45 -8.87
N ILE A 18 -12.76 2.61 -8.36
CA ILE A 18 -13.73 1.92 -9.21
C ILE A 18 -14.95 2.79 -9.51
N ARG A 19 -15.34 3.66 -8.57
CA ARG A 19 -16.44 4.64 -8.71
C ARG A 19 -17.78 4.03 -9.14
N GLU A 20 -18.10 2.85 -8.62
CA GLU A 20 -19.39 2.19 -8.89
C GLU A 20 -20.56 2.92 -8.22
N ASP A 21 -20.33 3.55 -7.09
CA ASP A 21 -21.32 4.30 -6.31
C ASP A 21 -20.75 5.70 -6.08
N SER A 22 -21.35 6.71 -6.70
CA SER A 22 -20.81 8.07 -6.66
C SER A 22 -20.70 8.66 -5.26
N GLU A 23 -21.65 8.35 -4.37
CA GLU A 23 -21.60 8.86 -3.00
C GLU A 23 -20.45 8.24 -2.22
N LYS A 24 -20.32 6.92 -2.28
CA LYS A 24 -19.24 6.21 -1.59
C LYS A 24 -17.90 6.49 -2.23
N ALA A 25 -17.86 6.68 -3.55
CA ALA A 25 -16.63 7.01 -4.25
C ALA A 25 -16.06 8.36 -3.84
N GLN A 26 -16.88 9.27 -3.32
CA GLN A 26 -16.46 10.58 -2.88
C GLN A 26 -15.96 10.63 -1.44
N ALA A 27 -16.03 9.50 -0.71
CA ALA A 27 -15.61 9.48 0.69
C ALA A 27 -14.15 9.89 0.87
N LEU A 28 -13.26 9.39 0.02
CA LEU A 28 -11.83 9.75 0.09
C LEU A 28 -11.63 11.25 -0.19
N ASP A 29 -12.33 11.79 -1.16
CA ASP A 29 -12.23 13.22 -1.49
C ASP A 29 -12.67 14.08 -0.32
N ARG A 30 -13.74 13.68 0.38
CA ARG A 30 -14.21 14.41 1.58
C ARG A 30 -13.20 14.33 2.72
N LEU A 31 -12.60 13.17 2.95
CA LEU A 31 -11.58 13.01 3.99
C LEU A 31 -10.34 13.85 3.67
N ARG A 32 -9.92 13.85 2.41
CA ARG A 32 -8.78 14.67 1.99
C ARG A 32 -9.05 16.15 2.17
N ALA A 33 -10.28 16.58 1.89
CA ALA A 33 -10.68 17.98 2.10
C ALA A 33 -10.59 18.36 3.58
N LYS A 34 -11.04 17.48 4.48
CA LYS A 34 -10.91 17.71 5.92
C LYS A 34 -9.45 17.79 6.36
N ALA A 35 -8.61 16.89 5.82
CA ALA A 35 -7.18 16.89 6.13
C ALA A 35 -6.51 18.17 5.63
N ARG A 36 -6.90 18.64 4.45
CA ARG A 36 -6.36 19.86 3.86
C ARG A 36 -6.72 21.09 4.72
N ARG A 37 -7.90 21.08 5.32
CA ARG A 37 -8.33 22.15 6.24
C ARG A 37 -7.70 22.02 7.62
N GLY A 38 -6.94 20.98 7.87
CA GLY A 38 -6.27 20.78 9.15
C GLY A 38 -7.17 20.19 10.23
N GLU A 39 -8.32 19.66 9.88
CA GLU A 39 -9.28 19.08 10.83
C GLU A 39 -8.91 17.69 11.30
N ILE A 40 -8.29 16.90 10.42
CA ILE A 40 -7.89 15.53 10.72
C ILE A 40 -6.51 15.23 10.11
N LYS A 41 -5.90 14.15 10.58
CA LYS A 41 -4.68 13.62 10.03
C LYS A 41 -5.01 12.26 9.40
N LEU A 42 -4.91 12.17 8.07
CA LEU A 42 -5.19 10.93 7.36
C LEU A 42 -3.96 10.04 7.34
N VAL A 43 -4.14 8.75 7.60
CA VAL A 43 -3.03 7.81 7.67
C VAL A 43 -3.37 6.54 6.88
N LEU A 44 -2.40 6.09 6.10
CA LEU A 44 -2.41 4.78 5.42
C LEU A 44 -1.50 3.84 6.19
N LEU A 45 -2.03 2.69 6.59
CA LEU A 45 -1.25 1.65 7.24
C LEU A 45 -0.78 0.61 6.21
N PRO A 46 0.39 -0.03 6.43
CA PRO A 46 0.90 -1.02 5.49
C PRO A 46 -0.06 -2.16 5.15
N ILE A 47 -0.88 -2.59 6.10
CA ILE A 47 -1.85 -3.67 5.85
C ILE A 47 -2.85 -3.28 4.76
N VAL A 48 -3.22 -2.00 4.69
CA VAL A 48 -4.18 -1.52 3.68
C VAL A 48 -3.54 -1.54 2.29
N PHE A 49 -2.27 -1.15 2.20
CA PHE A 49 -1.52 -1.23 0.95
C PHE A 49 -1.50 -2.68 0.40
N LEU A 50 -1.18 -3.63 1.27
CA LEU A 50 -1.11 -5.05 0.89
C LEU A 50 -2.49 -5.58 0.49
N GLU A 51 -3.51 -5.31 1.30
CA GLU A 51 -4.86 -5.77 1.02
C GLU A 51 -5.41 -5.18 -0.27
N LEU A 52 -5.17 -3.89 -0.49
CA LEU A 52 -5.61 -3.21 -1.71
C LEU A 52 -5.01 -3.89 -2.96
N GLY A 53 -3.71 -4.13 -2.95
CA GLY A 53 -3.05 -4.81 -4.06
C GLY A 53 -3.59 -6.21 -4.29
N TRP A 54 -3.80 -6.95 -3.20
CA TRP A 54 -4.33 -8.31 -3.27
C TRP A 54 -5.74 -8.33 -3.87
N VAL A 55 -6.62 -7.43 -3.42
CA VAL A 55 -8.00 -7.35 -3.94
C VAL A 55 -8.00 -6.96 -5.42
N LEU A 56 -7.16 -6.00 -5.81
CA LEU A 56 -7.07 -5.59 -7.21
C LEU A 56 -6.61 -6.74 -8.11
N GLU A 57 -5.66 -7.54 -7.64
CA GLU A 57 -5.18 -8.71 -8.41
C GLU A 57 -6.22 -9.84 -8.45
N LYS A 58 -6.71 -10.24 -7.28
CA LYS A 58 -7.48 -11.48 -7.14
C LYS A 58 -8.97 -11.31 -7.45
N PHE A 59 -9.55 -10.21 -7.01
CA PHE A 59 -10.97 -9.96 -7.20
C PHE A 59 -11.24 -9.25 -8.53
N TYR A 60 -10.51 -8.16 -8.80
CA TYR A 60 -10.71 -7.39 -10.04
C TYR A 60 -9.86 -7.90 -11.20
N ARG A 61 -8.96 -8.84 -10.94
CA ARG A 61 -8.12 -9.51 -11.95
C ARG A 61 -7.32 -8.54 -12.81
N LEU A 62 -6.86 -7.46 -12.20
CA LEU A 62 -6.00 -6.51 -12.87
C LEU A 62 -4.59 -7.07 -13.04
N LYS A 63 -3.93 -6.63 -14.08
CA LYS A 63 -2.55 -7.01 -14.34
C LYS A 63 -1.61 -6.29 -13.38
N ARG A 64 -0.41 -6.84 -13.20
CA ARG A 64 0.60 -6.27 -12.31
C ARG A 64 0.84 -4.78 -12.55
N GLU A 65 0.98 -4.37 -13.82
CA GLU A 65 1.24 -2.98 -14.16
C GLU A 65 0.09 -2.05 -13.74
N GLU A 66 -1.14 -2.53 -13.88
CA GLU A 66 -2.32 -1.76 -13.47
C GLU A 66 -2.40 -1.65 -11.95
N VAL A 67 -2.16 -2.77 -11.25
CA VAL A 67 -2.15 -2.78 -9.78
C VAL A 67 -1.08 -1.83 -9.27
N ALA A 68 0.11 -1.88 -9.87
CA ALA A 68 1.21 -1.01 -9.48
C ALA A 68 0.86 0.47 -9.62
N LEU A 69 0.14 0.84 -10.68
CA LEU A 69 -0.29 2.23 -10.88
C LEU A 69 -1.24 2.69 -9.77
N TYR A 70 -2.19 1.84 -9.37
CA TYR A 70 -3.09 2.17 -8.27
C TYR A 70 -2.35 2.29 -6.95
N LEU A 71 -1.44 1.37 -6.67
CA LEU A 71 -0.65 1.41 -5.44
C LEU A 71 0.23 2.67 -5.39
N GLU A 72 0.84 3.03 -6.52
CA GLU A 72 1.62 4.25 -6.59
C GLU A 72 0.76 5.48 -6.34
N ALA A 73 -0.43 5.52 -6.93
CA ALA A 73 -1.37 6.62 -6.72
C ALA A 73 -1.72 6.78 -5.24
N VAL A 74 -1.91 5.67 -4.53
CA VAL A 74 -2.21 5.69 -3.10
C VAL A 74 -1.03 6.26 -2.31
N LEU A 75 0.19 5.80 -2.61
CA LEU A 75 1.40 6.27 -1.93
C LEU A 75 1.69 7.75 -2.21
N SER A 76 1.22 8.26 -3.35
CA SER A 76 1.48 9.62 -3.79
C SER A 76 0.34 10.57 -3.50
N THR A 77 -0.73 10.12 -2.87
CA THR A 77 -1.91 10.97 -2.61
C THR A 77 -1.56 12.06 -1.60
N PRO A 78 -1.68 13.35 -1.97
CA PRO A 78 -1.50 14.43 -1.01
C PRO A 78 -2.47 14.26 0.16
N GLU A 79 -2.14 14.85 1.29
CA GLU A 79 -2.91 14.82 2.53
C GLU A 79 -2.94 13.46 3.25
N ILE A 80 -2.40 12.41 2.66
CA ILE A 80 -2.32 11.10 3.34
C ILE A 80 -0.90 10.86 3.80
N LYS A 81 -0.74 10.66 5.11
CA LYS A 81 0.54 10.23 5.66
C LYS A 81 0.63 8.71 5.54
N VAL A 82 1.63 8.25 4.82
CA VAL A 82 1.86 6.82 4.65
C VAL A 82 2.81 6.35 5.75
N GLU A 83 2.34 5.44 6.60
CA GLU A 83 3.22 4.84 7.59
C GLU A 83 4.20 3.91 6.88
N MET A 84 5.46 4.00 7.25
CA MET A 84 6.54 3.22 6.64
C MET A 84 6.64 3.44 5.13
N GLN A 85 6.56 4.70 4.71
CA GLN A 85 6.57 5.10 3.31
C GLN A 85 7.73 4.49 2.52
N ASN A 86 8.95 4.55 3.05
CA ASN A 86 10.12 4.04 2.34
C ASN A 86 10.04 2.53 2.13
N MET A 87 9.57 1.81 3.15
CA MET A 87 9.38 0.36 3.05
C MET A 87 8.37 0.02 1.96
N LEU A 88 7.21 0.71 1.95
CA LEU A 88 6.17 0.45 0.96
C LEU A 88 6.61 0.84 -0.45
N SER A 89 7.39 1.91 -0.59
CA SER A 89 7.94 2.30 -1.90
C SER A 89 8.90 1.24 -2.42
N GLU A 90 9.72 0.67 -1.57
CA GLU A 90 10.63 -0.42 -1.94
C GLU A 90 9.84 -1.69 -2.30
N ALA A 91 8.81 -2.00 -1.52
CA ALA A 91 7.93 -3.14 -1.83
C ALA A 91 7.28 -2.98 -3.21
N LEU A 92 6.83 -1.77 -3.54
CA LEU A 92 6.23 -1.50 -4.85
C LEU A 92 7.26 -1.70 -5.97
N ALA A 93 8.50 -1.27 -5.76
CA ALA A 93 9.57 -1.47 -6.75
C ALA A 93 9.83 -2.97 -6.99
N LEU A 94 9.88 -3.76 -5.93
CA LEU A 94 10.05 -5.21 -6.03
C LEU A 94 8.86 -5.86 -6.75
N TYR A 95 7.66 -5.41 -6.42
CA TYR A 95 6.45 -5.91 -7.07
C TYR A 95 6.50 -5.67 -8.59
N ARG A 96 6.92 -4.48 -9.01
CA ARG A 96 7.08 -4.16 -10.43
C ARG A 96 8.09 -5.04 -11.14
N LYS A 97 9.09 -5.54 -10.42
CA LYS A 97 10.10 -6.44 -10.97
C LYS A 97 9.64 -7.89 -11.06
N GLY A 98 8.45 -8.20 -10.56
CA GLY A 98 7.89 -9.54 -10.65
C GLY A 98 7.74 -10.30 -9.35
N VAL A 99 8.14 -9.70 -8.22
CA VAL A 99 7.96 -10.33 -6.91
C VAL A 99 6.50 -10.24 -6.49
N LYS A 100 5.95 -11.31 -5.93
CA LYS A 100 4.59 -11.28 -5.40
C LYS A 100 4.47 -10.21 -4.32
N LEU A 101 3.34 -9.53 -4.27
CA LEU A 101 3.19 -8.36 -3.40
C LEU A 101 3.46 -8.68 -1.92
N GLY A 102 2.90 -9.79 -1.42
CA GLY A 102 3.14 -10.21 -0.04
C GLY A 102 4.62 -10.44 0.25
N ASP A 103 5.32 -11.10 -0.67
CA ASP A 103 6.75 -11.35 -0.54
C ASP A 103 7.53 -10.04 -0.66
N ALA A 104 7.11 -9.14 -1.53
CA ALA A 104 7.74 -7.83 -1.69
C ALA A 104 7.68 -7.02 -0.39
N VAL A 105 6.52 -7.01 0.25
CA VAL A 105 6.36 -6.33 1.55
C VAL A 105 7.21 -6.99 2.62
N LEU A 106 7.24 -8.32 2.65
CA LEU A 106 8.04 -9.05 3.64
C LEU A 106 9.53 -8.74 3.46
N ILE A 107 10.02 -8.77 2.23
CA ILE A 107 11.43 -8.46 1.94
C ILE A 107 11.76 -7.01 2.32
N ALA A 108 10.94 -6.07 1.87
CA ALA A 108 11.19 -4.65 2.14
C ALA A 108 11.15 -4.36 3.64
N TRP A 109 10.21 -4.96 4.35
CA TRP A 109 10.08 -4.77 5.80
C TRP A 109 11.24 -5.41 6.56
N ALA A 110 11.67 -6.61 6.13
CA ALA A 110 12.84 -7.27 6.73
C ALA A 110 14.09 -6.40 6.59
N LYS A 111 14.28 -5.76 5.44
CA LYS A 111 15.39 -4.82 5.24
C LYS A 111 15.26 -3.60 6.15
N GLU A 112 14.06 -3.08 6.31
CA GLU A 112 13.81 -1.92 7.16
C GLU A 112 14.21 -2.17 8.61
N ILE A 113 13.93 -3.36 9.12
CA ILE A 113 14.29 -3.72 10.49
C ILE A 113 15.70 -4.34 10.59
N LYS A 114 16.46 -4.36 9.49
CA LYS A 114 17.81 -4.87 9.40
C LYS A 114 17.92 -6.35 9.79
N ALA A 115 16.96 -7.15 9.31
CA ALA A 115 16.98 -8.59 9.53
C ALA A 115 18.14 -9.22 8.75
N GLU A 116 18.83 -10.17 9.38
CA GLU A 116 19.90 -10.91 8.72
C GLU A 116 19.36 -11.99 7.80
N LYS A 117 18.26 -12.63 8.18
CA LYS A 117 17.71 -13.78 7.47
C LYS A 117 16.19 -13.70 7.39
N ILE A 118 15.67 -14.35 6.37
CA ILE A 118 14.26 -14.64 6.25
C ILE A 118 14.11 -16.15 6.14
N TRP A 119 13.31 -16.75 7.02
CA TRP A 119 12.95 -18.15 6.91
C TRP A 119 11.75 -18.30 5.98
N THR A 120 11.93 -18.98 4.86
CA THR A 120 10.89 -19.11 3.84
C THR A 120 11.13 -20.34 3.00
N TYR A 121 10.04 -20.85 2.40
CA TYR A 121 10.14 -21.88 1.37
C TYR A 121 10.23 -21.27 -0.04
N ALA A 122 9.97 -19.97 -0.19
CA ALA A 122 10.09 -19.24 -1.45
C ALA A 122 11.53 -18.73 -1.63
N ARG A 123 12.49 -19.63 -1.64
CA ARG A 123 13.93 -19.31 -1.56
C ARG A 123 14.43 -18.42 -2.67
N ARG A 124 13.95 -18.63 -3.89
CA ARG A 124 14.47 -17.92 -5.05
C ARG A 124 14.33 -16.42 -4.95
N ASP A 125 13.08 -15.95 -4.70
CA ASP A 125 12.80 -14.52 -4.64
C ASP A 125 13.58 -13.84 -3.53
N PHE A 126 13.72 -14.51 -2.39
CA PHE A 126 14.39 -13.92 -1.22
C PHE A 126 15.91 -13.91 -1.40
N LYS A 127 16.48 -14.90 -2.06
CA LYS A 127 17.90 -14.89 -2.39
C LYS A 127 18.23 -13.78 -3.37
N GLU A 128 17.42 -13.60 -4.39
CA GLU A 128 17.61 -12.55 -5.38
C GLU A 128 17.52 -11.15 -4.72
N ALA A 129 16.78 -11.03 -3.63
CA ALA A 129 16.69 -9.80 -2.85
C ALA A 129 17.86 -9.63 -1.87
N GLY A 130 18.79 -10.58 -1.82
CA GLY A 130 19.98 -10.49 -0.99
C GLY A 130 19.85 -11.05 0.42
N PHE A 131 18.83 -11.86 0.70
CA PHE A 131 18.67 -12.47 2.02
C PHE A 131 19.22 -13.88 2.07
N SER A 132 19.87 -14.21 3.19
CA SER A 132 20.24 -15.58 3.51
C SER A 132 18.98 -16.34 3.94
N ILE A 133 18.95 -17.61 3.57
CA ILE A 133 17.80 -18.46 3.86
C ILE A 133 18.26 -19.66 4.71
#